data_e5733fa7a559ad95659c13d721055103
#
_entry.id   e5733fa7a559ad95659c13d721055103
#
_cell.length_a   1.000
_cell.length_b   1.000
_cell.length_c   1.000
_cell.angle_alpha   90.00
_cell.angle_beta   90.00
_cell.angle_gamma   90.00
#
_symmetry.space_group_name_H-M   'P 1'
#
loop_
_entity.id
_entity.type
_entity.pdbx_description
1 polymer ?
#
loop_
_entity_poly.entity_id
_entity_poly.type
_entity_poly.pdbx_seq_one_letter_code
_entity_poly.pdbx_strand_id
1 'polypeptide(L)'
;VVGLRTGFARIPSFNPTAAKAGRSVGGVLMAVQGPHTRTVRDARLALEAMARGDRRDWRWNDVPMLGPPPARPIKVAIVPEFAGSKTHPAQAVAVRQAGKHLQGAGYVVEEILPPDLERGVEIWHQIIATDSFYGLWPQMQKMGDPDGIAAMRSWLEVSKPVDLPTYIAAHTEREGLLFRWMGFLQQWPLVIFATLSDLPPKQVSDTTVPGQAQILDSMSPALMAPLLGLPGLAVPVGSHGKLRTGVQIMAMRNREDLCLDAGEVIEAAEGVVKPIDPVKA
;
A
#
# COMPACT_ATOMS: atom_id res chain seq x y z
N VAL A 1 10.07 -0.47 10.69
CA VAL A 1 10.06 -1.49 9.62
C VAL A 1 9.84 -0.80 8.30
N VAL A 2 10.66 -1.14 7.31
CA VAL A 2 10.46 -0.78 5.91
C VAL A 2 9.64 -1.87 5.24
N GLY A 3 8.60 -1.51 4.50
CA GLY A 3 7.76 -2.46 3.79
C GLY A 3 7.68 -2.10 2.31
N LEU A 4 8.09 -3.01 1.43
CA LEU A 4 7.95 -2.82 -0.01
C LEU A 4 6.79 -3.66 -0.54
N ARG A 5 5.73 -3.00 -0.97
CA ARG A 5 4.75 -3.57 -1.89
C ARG A 5 5.29 -3.42 -3.31
N THR A 6 5.42 -4.50 -4.05
CA THR A 6 5.83 -4.43 -5.47
C THR A 6 4.65 -4.08 -6.38
N GLY A 7 4.95 -3.65 -7.59
CA GLY A 7 3.94 -3.56 -8.63
C GLY A 7 3.38 -4.94 -9.00
N PHE A 8 2.19 -4.93 -9.62
CA PHE A 8 1.53 -6.15 -10.08
C PHE A 8 2.46 -6.97 -10.99
N ALA A 9 2.54 -8.29 -10.73
CA ALA A 9 3.31 -9.27 -11.50
C ALA A 9 4.85 -9.12 -11.40
N ARG A 10 5.38 -8.28 -10.50
CA ARG A 10 6.82 -8.10 -10.32
C ARG A 10 7.49 -9.31 -9.65
N ILE A 11 6.89 -9.82 -8.59
CA ILE A 11 7.34 -11.02 -7.88
C ILE A 11 6.37 -12.16 -8.19
N PRO A 12 6.86 -13.36 -8.55
CA PRO A 12 6.00 -14.52 -8.72
C PRO A 12 5.26 -14.84 -7.43
N SER A 13 3.99 -15.18 -7.55
CA SER A 13 3.15 -15.54 -6.41
C SER A 13 2.60 -16.97 -6.50
N PHE A 14 3.18 -17.82 -7.34
CA PHE A 14 2.86 -19.23 -7.37
C PHE A 14 3.20 -19.90 -6.04
N ASN A 15 2.22 -20.56 -5.45
CA ASN A 15 2.42 -21.32 -4.21
C ASN A 15 2.39 -22.82 -4.50
N PRO A 16 3.51 -23.53 -4.43
CA PRO A 16 3.58 -24.96 -4.73
C PRO A 16 2.80 -25.81 -3.71
N THR A 17 2.64 -25.33 -2.47
CA THR A 17 1.89 -26.07 -1.43
C THR A 17 0.37 -25.89 -1.56
N ALA A 18 -0.08 -24.90 -2.32
CA ALA A 18 -1.48 -24.59 -2.57
C ALA A 18 -1.75 -24.35 -4.07
N ALA A 19 -1.14 -25.14 -4.94
CA ALA A 19 -1.16 -24.94 -6.39
C ALA A 19 -2.56 -24.96 -7.02
N LYS A 20 -3.55 -25.59 -6.37
CA LYS A 20 -4.94 -25.64 -6.82
C LYS A 20 -5.82 -24.51 -6.25
N ALA A 21 -5.30 -23.70 -5.30
CA ALA A 21 -6.06 -22.62 -4.72
C ALA A 21 -5.99 -21.39 -5.64
N GLY A 22 -7.12 -21.06 -6.26
CA GLY A 22 -7.28 -19.81 -7.00
C GLY A 22 -7.51 -18.63 -6.05
N ARG A 23 -7.27 -17.42 -6.57
CA ARG A 23 -7.63 -16.16 -5.90
C ARG A 23 -8.89 -15.59 -6.55
N SER A 24 -9.64 -14.77 -5.79
CA SER A 24 -10.70 -13.93 -6.36
C SER A 24 -10.15 -12.95 -7.38
N VAL A 25 -11.01 -12.32 -8.18
CA VAL A 25 -10.59 -11.38 -9.24
C VAL A 25 -9.81 -10.20 -8.64
N GLY A 26 -10.33 -9.57 -7.60
CA GLY A 26 -9.60 -8.49 -6.89
C GLY A 26 -8.31 -9.00 -6.26
N GLY A 27 -8.31 -10.21 -5.69
CA GLY A 27 -7.12 -10.85 -5.15
C GLY A 27 -6.05 -11.11 -6.21
N VAL A 28 -6.44 -11.47 -7.44
CA VAL A 28 -5.50 -11.61 -8.57
C VAL A 28 -4.89 -10.27 -8.95
N LEU A 29 -5.69 -9.22 -9.03
CA LEU A 29 -5.27 -7.90 -9.53
C LEU A 29 -4.51 -7.07 -8.48
N MET A 30 -4.81 -7.25 -7.19
CA MET A 30 -4.37 -6.36 -6.14
C MET A 30 -3.37 -7.00 -5.15
N ALA A 31 -3.39 -8.33 -4.96
CA ALA A 31 -2.49 -8.98 -4.01
C ALA A 31 -1.15 -9.31 -4.66
N VAL A 32 -0.07 -8.85 -4.05
CA VAL A 32 1.31 -9.08 -4.49
C VAL A 32 2.16 -9.54 -3.31
N GLN A 33 3.35 -10.03 -3.61
CA GLN A 33 4.39 -10.34 -2.64
C GLN A 33 5.34 -9.16 -2.49
N GLY A 34 5.93 -9.01 -1.30
CA GLY A 34 6.93 -7.97 -1.05
C GLY A 34 7.61 -8.16 0.30
N PRO A 35 8.86 -7.70 0.45
CA PRO A 35 9.61 -7.87 1.69
C PRO A 35 9.23 -6.84 2.77
N HIS A 36 9.33 -7.28 4.02
CA HIS A 36 9.43 -6.42 5.19
C HIS A 36 10.84 -6.50 5.74
N THR A 37 11.50 -5.35 5.91
CA THR A 37 12.92 -5.27 6.25
C THR A 37 13.20 -4.20 7.30
N ARG A 38 14.46 -4.11 7.75
CA ARG A 38 14.88 -3.03 8.66
C ARG A 38 15.30 -1.78 7.92
N THR A 39 15.91 -1.94 6.74
CA THR A 39 16.44 -0.84 5.94
C THR A 39 15.88 -0.88 4.53
N VAL A 40 15.90 0.25 3.85
CA VAL A 40 15.54 0.33 2.42
C VAL A 40 16.53 -0.47 1.57
N ARG A 41 17.81 -0.48 1.95
CA ARG A 41 18.82 -1.32 1.29
C ARG A 41 18.47 -2.80 1.35
N ASP A 42 18.04 -3.31 2.52
CA ASP A 42 17.63 -4.71 2.67
C ASP A 42 16.39 -5.00 1.80
N ALA A 43 15.45 -4.05 1.68
CA ALA A 43 14.30 -4.18 0.81
C ALA A 43 14.70 -4.31 -0.67
N ARG A 44 15.71 -3.54 -1.11
CA ARG A 44 16.28 -3.62 -2.46
C ARG A 44 16.90 -5.00 -2.72
N LEU A 45 17.75 -5.49 -1.82
CA LEU A 45 18.37 -6.82 -1.93
C LEU A 45 17.32 -7.95 -1.94
N ALA A 46 16.31 -7.83 -1.08
CA ALA A 46 15.22 -8.80 -1.04
C ALA A 46 14.39 -8.77 -2.33
N LEU A 47 14.10 -7.59 -2.88
CA LEU A 47 13.41 -7.48 -4.17
C LEU A 47 14.20 -8.17 -5.29
N GLU A 48 15.51 -7.94 -5.39
CA GLU A 48 16.37 -8.59 -6.38
C GLU A 48 16.33 -10.11 -6.30
N ALA A 49 16.31 -10.65 -5.07
CA ALA A 49 16.21 -12.09 -4.87
C ALA A 49 14.81 -12.64 -5.19
N MET A 50 13.74 -11.93 -4.77
CA MET A 50 12.35 -12.37 -4.89
C MET A 50 11.77 -12.20 -6.30
N ALA A 51 12.26 -11.23 -7.08
CA ALA A 51 11.78 -10.95 -8.42
C ALA A 51 12.30 -11.95 -9.48
N ARG A 52 13.16 -12.89 -9.09
CA ARG A 52 13.61 -13.98 -9.97
C ARG A 52 12.41 -14.82 -10.40
N GLY A 53 12.31 -15.07 -11.71
CA GLY A 53 11.12 -15.63 -12.31
C GLY A 53 10.73 -17.04 -11.86
N ASP A 54 9.45 -17.29 -11.82
CA ASP A 54 8.88 -18.62 -11.78
C ASP A 54 7.86 -18.76 -12.94
N ARG A 55 8.19 -19.54 -13.94
CA ARG A 55 7.36 -19.74 -15.14
C ARG A 55 6.02 -20.42 -14.84
N ARG A 56 5.81 -20.95 -13.64
CA ARG A 56 4.52 -21.50 -13.19
C ARG A 56 3.54 -20.38 -12.80
N ASP A 57 4.00 -19.16 -12.55
CA ASP A 57 3.12 -17.99 -12.40
C ASP A 57 2.90 -17.31 -13.75
N TRP A 58 1.75 -17.50 -14.31
CA TRP A 58 1.36 -16.93 -15.61
C TRP A 58 1.32 -15.40 -15.65
N ARG A 59 1.28 -14.74 -14.47
CA ARG A 59 1.26 -13.27 -14.35
C ARG A 59 2.64 -12.67 -14.35
N TRP A 60 3.65 -13.45 -13.92
CA TRP A 60 5.00 -12.92 -13.76
C TRP A 60 5.56 -12.34 -15.05
N ASN A 61 6.12 -11.12 -14.94
CA ASN A 61 6.79 -10.42 -16.03
C ASN A 61 8.28 -10.29 -15.74
N ASP A 62 9.09 -10.65 -16.72
CA ASP A 62 10.52 -10.40 -16.68
C ASP A 62 10.79 -8.96 -17.09
N VAL A 63 11.01 -8.10 -16.09
CA VAL A 63 11.28 -6.67 -16.31
C VAL A 63 12.54 -6.27 -15.56
N PRO A 64 13.37 -5.34 -16.13
CA PRO A 64 14.58 -4.86 -15.47
C PRO A 64 14.34 -4.32 -14.07
N MET A 65 15.34 -4.45 -13.19
CA MET A 65 15.28 -3.90 -11.81
C MET A 65 15.32 -2.38 -11.81
N LEU A 66 15.94 -1.79 -12.80
CA LEU A 66 16.00 -0.35 -13.00
C LEU A 66 15.18 0.02 -14.23
N GLY A 67 14.27 0.96 -14.08
CA GLY A 67 13.56 1.55 -15.21
C GLY A 67 14.41 2.58 -15.97
N PRO A 68 13.84 3.20 -17.02
CA PRO A 68 14.50 4.31 -17.72
C PRO A 68 14.86 5.44 -16.75
N PRO A 69 16.01 6.11 -16.92
CA PRO A 69 16.38 7.24 -16.09
C PRO A 69 15.28 8.31 -16.09
N PRO A 70 14.82 8.78 -14.93
CA PRO A 70 13.81 9.83 -14.87
C PRO A 70 14.39 11.18 -15.30
N ALA A 71 13.53 12.07 -15.81
CA ALA A 71 13.91 13.48 -16.01
C ALA A 71 14.33 14.10 -14.66
N ARG A 72 15.33 14.95 -14.68
CA ARG A 72 15.81 15.64 -13.48
C ARG A 72 15.55 17.14 -13.58
N PRO A 73 15.21 17.82 -12.47
CA PRO A 73 14.98 17.25 -11.14
C PRO A 73 13.71 16.38 -11.08
N ILE A 74 13.74 15.31 -10.28
CA ILE A 74 12.59 14.42 -10.10
C ILE A 74 11.51 15.16 -9.32
N LYS A 75 10.30 15.17 -9.87
CA LYS A 75 9.13 15.78 -9.22
C LYS A 75 8.44 14.79 -8.29
N VAL A 76 8.01 15.27 -7.14
CA VAL A 76 7.31 14.51 -6.10
C VAL A 76 6.05 15.24 -5.68
N ALA A 77 4.91 14.62 -5.83
CA ALA A 77 3.66 15.09 -5.25
C ALA A 77 3.55 14.56 -3.82
N ILE A 78 3.34 15.44 -2.84
CA ILE A 78 3.04 15.04 -1.46
C ILE A 78 1.59 15.34 -1.13
N VAL A 79 0.96 14.43 -0.38
CA VAL A 79 -0.45 14.53 0.04
C VAL A 79 -0.50 14.41 1.56
N PRO A 80 -0.26 15.50 2.29
CA PRO A 80 -0.27 15.50 3.76
C PRO A 80 -1.63 15.16 4.36
N GLU A 81 -2.70 15.56 3.68
CA GLU A 81 -4.08 15.31 4.08
C GLU A 81 -4.79 14.55 2.97
N PHE A 82 -5.17 13.31 3.27
CA PHE A 82 -5.80 12.44 2.28
C PHE A 82 -7.27 12.79 2.11
N ALA A 83 -7.72 13.05 0.88
CA ALA A 83 -9.10 13.37 0.59
C ALA A 83 -10.04 12.20 0.97
N GLY A 84 -11.16 12.52 1.61
CA GLY A 84 -12.15 11.53 2.07
C GLY A 84 -11.81 10.81 3.38
N SER A 85 -10.68 11.12 4.03
CA SER A 85 -10.29 10.55 5.32
C SER A 85 -9.73 11.63 6.25
N LYS A 86 -10.05 11.52 7.55
CA LYS A 86 -9.51 12.45 8.54
C LYS A 86 -8.05 12.13 8.84
N THR A 87 -7.16 13.02 8.41
CA THR A 87 -5.73 12.85 8.67
C THR A 87 -5.33 13.40 10.03
N HIS A 88 -4.69 12.55 10.85
CA HIS A 88 -4.11 12.98 12.13
C HIS A 88 -2.94 13.96 11.89
N PRO A 89 -2.83 15.07 12.64
CA PRO A 89 -1.78 16.09 12.43
C PRO A 89 -0.36 15.52 12.39
N ALA A 90 -0.04 14.52 13.22
CA ALA A 90 1.28 13.90 13.23
C ALA A 90 1.59 13.17 11.91
N GLN A 91 0.60 12.62 11.23
CA GLN A 91 0.76 11.98 9.93
C GLN A 91 0.98 13.03 8.83
N ALA A 92 0.23 14.12 8.84
CA ALA A 92 0.44 15.23 7.91
C ALA A 92 1.84 15.85 8.07
N VAL A 93 2.32 16.00 9.32
CA VAL A 93 3.69 16.44 9.62
C VAL A 93 4.72 15.47 9.06
N ALA A 94 4.52 14.16 9.19
CA ALA A 94 5.44 13.15 8.67
C ALA A 94 5.56 13.22 7.13
N VAL A 95 4.44 13.42 6.42
CA VAL A 95 4.45 13.59 4.95
C VAL A 95 5.23 14.85 4.54
N ARG A 96 4.98 15.99 5.19
CA ARG A 96 5.73 17.23 4.92
C ARG A 96 7.21 17.10 5.27
N GLN A 97 7.55 16.36 6.33
CA GLN A 97 8.93 16.09 6.73
C GLN A 97 9.65 15.24 5.67
N ALA A 98 9.02 14.17 5.17
CA ALA A 98 9.56 13.39 4.06
C ALA A 98 9.80 14.25 2.81
N GLY A 99 8.85 15.14 2.49
CA GLY A 99 9.01 16.12 1.40
C GLY A 99 10.23 17.01 1.59
N LYS A 100 10.47 17.54 2.80
CA LYS A 100 11.65 18.36 3.10
C LYS A 100 12.97 17.59 2.92
N HIS A 101 13.03 16.34 3.34
CA HIS A 101 14.22 15.51 3.13
C HIS A 101 14.53 15.34 1.64
N LEU A 102 13.52 15.09 0.82
CA LEU A 102 13.67 14.97 -0.62
C LEU A 102 14.06 16.30 -1.28
N GLN A 103 13.48 17.43 -0.85
CA GLN A 103 13.91 18.75 -1.32
C GLN A 103 15.39 19.01 -1.02
N GLY A 104 15.86 18.67 0.17
CA GLY A 104 17.28 18.76 0.55
C GLY A 104 18.20 17.89 -0.32
N ALA A 105 17.68 16.84 -0.93
CA ALA A 105 18.38 15.96 -1.86
C ALA A 105 18.19 16.33 -3.35
N GLY A 106 17.55 17.49 -3.64
CA GLY A 106 17.41 18.03 -5.00
C GLY A 106 16.18 17.56 -5.77
N TYR A 107 15.17 16.99 -5.09
CA TYR A 107 13.86 16.75 -5.69
C TYR A 107 13.02 18.03 -5.69
N VAL A 108 12.12 18.16 -6.66
CA VAL A 108 11.08 19.20 -6.67
C VAL A 108 9.81 18.64 -6.02
N VAL A 109 9.43 19.19 -4.88
CA VAL A 109 8.33 18.69 -4.06
C VAL A 109 7.22 19.72 -3.97
N GLU A 110 6.00 19.31 -4.27
CA GLU A 110 4.79 20.16 -4.20
C GLU A 110 3.64 19.41 -3.54
N GLU A 111 2.76 20.13 -2.82
CA GLU A 111 1.50 19.57 -2.30
C GLU A 111 0.48 19.55 -3.43
N ILE A 112 0.27 18.40 -4.03
CA ILE A 112 -0.64 18.19 -5.18
C ILE A 112 -1.45 16.93 -4.97
N LEU A 113 -2.76 17.03 -5.20
CA LEU A 113 -3.67 15.89 -5.12
C LEU A 113 -3.66 15.07 -6.40
N PRO A 114 -3.39 13.76 -6.31
CA PRO A 114 -3.65 12.83 -7.41
C PRO A 114 -5.14 12.70 -7.72
N PRO A 115 -5.51 12.17 -8.90
CA PRO A 115 -6.92 12.10 -9.29
C PRO A 115 -7.72 11.09 -8.45
N ASP A 116 -8.95 11.46 -8.13
CA ASP A 116 -10.04 10.59 -7.66
C ASP A 116 -9.70 9.69 -6.44
N LEU A 117 -9.04 10.24 -5.42
CA LEU A 117 -8.61 9.48 -4.23
C LEU A 117 -9.79 8.85 -3.50
N GLU A 118 -10.83 9.63 -3.20
CA GLU A 118 -12.04 9.14 -2.49
C GLU A 118 -12.73 8.03 -3.28
N ARG A 119 -12.93 8.28 -4.58
CA ARG A 119 -13.57 7.28 -5.43
C ARG A 119 -12.74 6.01 -5.57
N GLY A 120 -11.41 6.12 -5.58
CA GLY A 120 -10.51 4.97 -5.54
C GLY A 120 -10.71 4.12 -4.30
N VAL A 121 -10.84 4.72 -3.13
CA VAL A 121 -11.14 4.01 -1.87
C VAL A 121 -12.47 3.27 -1.95
N GLU A 122 -13.53 3.93 -2.45
CA GLU A 122 -14.84 3.30 -2.64
C GLU A 122 -14.78 2.09 -3.59
N ILE A 123 -14.10 2.23 -4.73
CA ILE A 123 -13.91 1.13 -5.69
C ILE A 123 -13.20 -0.05 -5.03
N TRP A 124 -12.15 0.21 -4.23
CA TRP A 124 -11.45 -0.83 -3.50
C TRP A 124 -12.40 -1.58 -2.56
N HIS A 125 -13.21 -0.85 -1.78
CA HIS A 125 -14.18 -1.46 -0.87
C HIS A 125 -15.22 -2.29 -1.62
N GLN A 126 -15.79 -1.78 -2.72
CA GLN A 126 -16.75 -2.50 -3.54
C GLN A 126 -16.19 -3.83 -4.06
N ILE A 127 -14.96 -3.82 -4.57
CA ILE A 127 -14.33 -5.02 -5.11
C ILE A 127 -13.96 -6.01 -4.00
N ILE A 128 -13.20 -5.56 -2.99
CA ILE A 128 -12.61 -6.47 -2.00
C ILE A 128 -13.66 -6.98 -1.01
N ALA A 129 -14.65 -6.17 -0.64
CA ALA A 129 -15.73 -6.64 0.21
C ALA A 129 -16.58 -7.71 -0.49
N THR A 130 -16.88 -7.53 -1.77
CA THR A 130 -17.64 -8.52 -2.55
C THR A 130 -16.84 -9.82 -2.74
N ASP A 131 -15.57 -9.72 -3.13
CA ASP A 131 -14.67 -10.87 -3.22
C ASP A 131 -14.55 -11.65 -1.89
N SER A 132 -14.42 -10.92 -0.79
CA SER A 132 -14.28 -11.53 0.53
C SER A 132 -15.57 -12.17 1.01
N PHE A 133 -16.71 -11.55 0.76
CA PHE A 133 -18.01 -12.08 1.14
C PHE A 133 -18.31 -13.42 0.46
N TYR A 134 -18.08 -13.50 -0.86
CA TYR A 134 -18.36 -14.73 -1.62
C TYR A 134 -17.23 -15.76 -1.57
N GLY A 135 -15.97 -15.34 -1.39
CA GLY A 135 -14.81 -16.22 -1.42
C GLY A 135 -14.25 -16.61 -0.06
N LEU A 136 -13.81 -15.63 0.72
CA LEU A 136 -13.06 -15.86 1.96
C LEU A 136 -13.98 -16.14 3.17
N TRP A 137 -15.08 -15.40 3.28
CA TRP A 137 -15.97 -15.49 4.44
C TRP A 137 -16.54 -16.89 4.71
N PRO A 138 -17.04 -17.65 3.71
CA PRO A 138 -17.49 -19.02 3.93
C PRO A 138 -16.39 -19.97 4.42
N GLN A 139 -15.13 -19.71 4.08
CA GLN A 139 -13.99 -20.48 4.56
C GLN A 139 -13.64 -20.14 5.99
N MET A 140 -13.58 -18.84 6.32
CA MET A 140 -13.28 -18.37 7.69
C MET A 140 -14.31 -18.88 8.70
N GLN A 141 -15.57 -18.92 8.35
CA GLN A 141 -16.63 -19.49 9.22
C GLN A 141 -16.37 -20.98 9.58
N LYS A 142 -15.64 -21.70 8.74
CA LYS A 142 -15.30 -23.11 8.96
C LYS A 142 -13.98 -23.32 9.70
N MET A 143 -13.09 -22.33 9.68
CA MET A 143 -11.74 -22.44 10.26
C MET A 143 -11.70 -22.33 11.79
N GLY A 144 -12.71 -21.74 12.38
CA GLY A 144 -12.91 -21.73 13.83
C GLY A 144 -12.04 -20.78 14.66
N ASP A 145 -11.35 -19.80 14.04
CA ASP A 145 -10.70 -18.71 14.78
C ASP A 145 -11.73 -17.63 15.17
N PRO A 146 -12.12 -17.51 16.47
CA PRO A 146 -13.19 -16.61 16.88
C PRO A 146 -12.88 -15.13 16.62
N ASP A 147 -11.65 -14.69 16.86
CA ASP A 147 -11.24 -13.28 16.70
C ASP A 147 -11.19 -12.90 15.22
N GLY A 148 -10.63 -13.78 14.37
CA GLY A 148 -10.64 -13.60 12.92
C GLY A 148 -12.05 -13.58 12.34
N ILE A 149 -12.97 -14.42 12.83
CA ILE A 149 -14.39 -14.42 12.44
C ILE A 149 -15.06 -13.11 12.88
N ALA A 150 -14.80 -12.63 14.10
CA ALA A 150 -15.36 -11.38 14.60
C ALA A 150 -14.87 -10.17 13.80
N ALA A 151 -13.57 -10.10 13.49
CA ALA A 151 -12.96 -9.06 12.68
C ALA A 151 -13.53 -9.04 11.25
N MET A 152 -13.63 -10.21 10.59
CA MET A 152 -14.21 -10.31 9.25
C MET A 152 -15.68 -9.92 9.22
N ARG A 153 -16.47 -10.32 10.23
CA ARG A 153 -17.86 -9.92 10.35
C ARG A 153 -17.99 -8.40 10.47
N SER A 154 -17.22 -7.78 11.39
CA SER A 154 -17.21 -6.33 11.59
C SER A 154 -16.81 -5.61 10.30
N TRP A 155 -15.82 -6.13 9.58
CA TRP A 155 -15.41 -5.58 8.31
C TRP A 155 -16.51 -5.62 7.25
N LEU A 156 -17.21 -6.76 7.08
CA LEU A 156 -18.31 -6.91 6.12
C LEU A 156 -19.57 -6.11 6.50
N GLU A 157 -19.72 -5.72 7.76
CA GLU A 157 -20.76 -4.79 8.17
C GLU A 157 -20.44 -3.34 7.77
N VAL A 158 -19.17 -2.94 7.83
CA VAL A 158 -18.70 -1.61 7.40
C VAL A 158 -18.58 -1.53 5.88
N SER A 159 -17.92 -2.52 5.26
CA SER A 159 -17.71 -2.62 3.80
C SER A 159 -18.59 -3.71 3.23
N LYS A 160 -19.83 -3.34 2.89
CA LYS A 160 -20.82 -4.30 2.40
C LYS A 160 -20.50 -4.78 0.98
N PRO A 161 -20.75 -6.07 0.67
CA PRO A 161 -20.69 -6.54 -0.70
C PRO A 161 -21.74 -5.82 -1.56
N VAL A 162 -21.42 -5.64 -2.83
CA VAL A 162 -22.31 -5.02 -3.80
C VAL A 162 -22.89 -6.09 -4.76
N ASP A 163 -23.91 -5.72 -5.52
CA ASP A 163 -24.47 -6.59 -6.56
C ASP A 163 -23.52 -6.77 -7.75
N LEU A 164 -23.82 -7.74 -8.59
CA LEU A 164 -22.96 -8.07 -9.74
C LEU A 164 -22.80 -6.89 -10.74
N PRO A 165 -23.84 -6.15 -11.13
CA PRO A 165 -23.67 -4.97 -11.98
C PRO A 165 -22.73 -3.93 -11.39
N THR A 166 -22.87 -3.59 -10.12
CA THR A 166 -22.01 -2.64 -9.41
C THR A 166 -20.57 -3.16 -9.31
N TYR A 167 -20.38 -4.45 -9.04
CA TYR A 167 -19.07 -5.08 -8.99
C TYR A 167 -18.34 -5.01 -10.34
N ILE A 168 -19.05 -5.30 -11.45
CA ILE A 168 -18.50 -5.19 -12.80
C ILE A 168 -18.15 -3.73 -13.11
N ALA A 169 -19.03 -2.79 -12.79
CA ALA A 169 -18.81 -1.37 -12.98
C ALA A 169 -17.58 -0.87 -12.21
N ALA A 170 -17.37 -1.33 -10.98
CA ALA A 170 -16.20 -1.00 -10.17
C ALA A 170 -14.89 -1.44 -10.83
N HIS A 171 -14.84 -2.62 -11.44
CA HIS A 171 -13.67 -3.07 -12.20
C HIS A 171 -13.42 -2.22 -13.45
N THR A 172 -14.46 -1.86 -14.19
CA THR A 172 -14.35 -0.98 -15.36
C THR A 172 -13.86 0.41 -14.99
N GLU A 173 -14.42 0.97 -13.92
CA GLU A 173 -14.03 2.29 -13.42
C GLU A 173 -12.59 2.32 -12.87
N ARG A 174 -12.16 1.21 -12.24
CA ARG A 174 -10.77 1.01 -11.81
C ARG A 174 -9.79 1.17 -12.98
N GLU A 175 -10.11 0.63 -14.16
CA GLU A 175 -9.25 0.79 -15.34
C GLU A 175 -9.16 2.25 -15.78
N GLY A 176 -10.28 2.96 -15.84
CA GLY A 176 -10.30 4.40 -16.11
C GLY A 176 -9.48 5.22 -15.11
N LEU A 177 -9.56 4.85 -13.83
CA LEU A 177 -8.73 5.45 -12.77
C LEU A 177 -7.24 5.19 -13.00
N LEU A 178 -6.87 3.98 -13.39
CA LEU A 178 -5.48 3.63 -13.74
C LEU A 178 -4.94 4.54 -14.86
N PHE A 179 -5.69 4.79 -15.93
CA PHE A 179 -5.25 5.68 -17.00
C PHE A 179 -5.01 7.11 -16.50
N ARG A 180 -5.90 7.66 -15.67
CA ARG A 180 -5.72 8.99 -15.09
C ARG A 180 -4.48 9.06 -14.20
N TRP A 181 -4.24 8.02 -13.39
CA TRP A 181 -3.05 7.93 -12.55
C TRP A 181 -1.76 7.76 -13.37
N MET A 182 -1.78 7.00 -14.46
CA MET A 182 -0.60 6.93 -15.35
C MET A 182 -0.26 8.29 -15.95
N GLY A 183 -1.25 9.08 -16.40
CA GLY A 183 -1.05 10.44 -16.86
C GLY A 183 -0.50 11.37 -15.76
N PHE A 184 -0.99 11.25 -14.53
CA PHE A 184 -0.49 11.99 -13.39
C PHE A 184 0.97 11.63 -13.06
N LEU A 185 1.29 10.33 -12.99
CA LEU A 185 2.64 9.84 -12.67
C LEU A 185 3.69 10.12 -13.75
N GLN A 186 3.29 10.43 -14.98
CA GLN A 186 4.21 10.94 -15.99
C GLN A 186 4.72 12.34 -15.64
N GLN A 187 3.89 13.16 -14.99
CA GLN A 187 4.25 14.52 -14.55
C GLN A 187 4.88 14.53 -13.15
N TRP A 188 4.42 13.63 -12.28
CA TRP A 188 4.83 13.47 -10.89
C TRP A 188 5.29 12.03 -10.64
N PRO A 189 6.54 11.69 -11.01
CA PRO A 189 7.04 10.31 -10.95
C PRO A 189 6.93 9.63 -9.59
N LEU A 190 6.82 10.40 -8.51
CA LEU A 190 6.64 9.94 -7.14
C LEU A 190 5.44 10.64 -6.49
N VAL A 191 4.69 9.87 -5.71
CA VAL A 191 3.62 10.36 -4.84
C VAL A 191 3.86 9.87 -3.43
N ILE A 192 3.68 10.76 -2.43
CA ILE A 192 3.88 10.41 -1.02
C ILE A 192 2.61 10.70 -0.23
N PHE A 193 2.12 9.67 0.46
CA PHE A 193 1.04 9.72 1.44
C PHE A 193 1.56 9.34 2.83
N ALA A 194 0.78 9.59 3.87
CA ALA A 194 0.93 8.87 5.13
C ALA A 194 0.66 7.37 4.90
N THR A 195 1.33 6.47 5.63
CA THR A 195 1.03 5.04 5.56
C THR A 195 -0.40 4.74 6.05
N LEU A 196 -0.82 5.43 7.10
CA LEU A 196 -2.19 5.48 7.61
C LEU A 196 -2.57 6.94 7.81
N SER A 197 -3.83 7.30 7.65
CA SER A 197 -4.28 8.66 7.95
C SER A 197 -4.37 8.95 9.44
N ASP A 198 -4.55 7.94 10.29
CA ASP A 198 -4.57 8.06 11.76
C ASP A 198 -3.36 7.35 12.40
N LEU A 199 -3.26 7.44 13.72
CA LEU A 199 -2.26 6.71 14.50
C LEU A 199 -2.58 5.20 14.46
N PRO A 200 -1.57 4.32 14.73
CA PRO A 200 -1.79 2.88 14.75
C PRO A 200 -2.96 2.49 15.65
N PRO A 201 -3.88 1.61 15.18
CA PRO A 201 -5.05 1.21 15.95
C PRO A 201 -4.64 0.41 17.20
N LYS A 202 -5.51 0.41 18.21
CA LYS A 202 -5.33 -0.44 19.38
C LYS A 202 -5.53 -1.91 19.00
N GLN A 203 -4.86 -2.80 19.71
CA GLN A 203 -5.02 -4.24 19.54
C GLN A 203 -6.50 -4.65 19.67
N VAL A 204 -6.94 -5.60 18.87
CA VAL A 204 -8.30 -6.17 18.77
C VAL A 204 -9.45 -5.16 18.53
N SER A 205 -9.13 -3.92 18.14
CA SER A 205 -10.19 -2.94 17.81
C SER A 205 -10.98 -3.32 16.55
N ASP A 206 -10.42 -4.13 15.67
CA ASP A 206 -11.01 -4.67 14.45
C ASP A 206 -12.15 -5.68 14.69
N THR A 207 -12.28 -6.22 15.90
CA THR A 207 -13.38 -7.16 16.25
C THR A 207 -14.71 -6.47 16.51
N THR A 208 -14.74 -5.14 16.51
CA THR A 208 -15.97 -4.34 16.69
C THR A 208 -16.24 -3.46 15.47
N VAL A 209 -17.52 -3.25 15.14
CA VAL A 209 -17.93 -2.42 13.99
C VAL A 209 -17.38 -0.98 14.07
N PRO A 210 -17.46 -0.25 15.20
CA PRO A 210 -16.88 1.09 15.29
C PRO A 210 -15.36 1.10 15.15
N GLY A 211 -14.66 0.14 15.76
CA GLY A 211 -13.21 0.04 15.66
C GLY A 211 -12.76 -0.32 14.23
N GLN A 212 -13.48 -1.24 13.58
CA GLN A 212 -13.23 -1.60 12.19
C GLN A 212 -13.46 -0.42 11.24
N ALA A 213 -14.53 0.37 11.46
CA ALA A 213 -14.78 1.57 10.66
C ALA A 213 -13.64 2.59 10.77
N GLN A 214 -13.12 2.83 11.99
CA GLN A 214 -11.97 3.70 12.20
C GLN A 214 -10.71 3.17 11.50
N ILE A 215 -10.46 1.85 11.56
CA ILE A 215 -9.32 1.22 10.90
C ILE A 215 -9.42 1.40 9.38
N LEU A 216 -10.58 1.11 8.79
CA LEU A 216 -10.80 1.23 7.34
C LEU A 216 -10.64 2.68 6.86
N ASP A 217 -11.18 3.65 7.60
CA ASP A 217 -10.96 5.06 7.31
C ASP A 217 -9.46 5.40 7.34
N SER A 218 -8.77 4.97 8.39
CA SER A 218 -7.33 5.24 8.55
C SER A 218 -6.47 4.58 7.48
N MET A 219 -6.89 3.46 6.90
CA MET A 219 -6.19 2.75 5.83
C MET A 219 -6.36 3.39 4.45
N SER A 220 -7.26 4.34 4.26
CA SER A 220 -7.58 4.95 2.95
C SER A 220 -6.36 5.31 2.11
N PRO A 221 -5.29 5.96 2.63
CA PRO A 221 -4.08 6.23 1.84
C PRO A 221 -3.37 4.96 1.34
N ALA A 222 -3.36 3.90 2.17
CA ALA A 222 -2.69 2.64 1.84
C ALA A 222 -3.41 1.85 0.73
N LEU A 223 -4.71 2.10 0.51
CA LEU A 223 -5.53 1.35 -0.45
C LEU A 223 -5.24 1.71 -1.91
N MET A 224 -4.63 2.87 -2.18
CA MET A 224 -4.36 3.30 -3.55
C MET A 224 -3.33 2.41 -4.26
N ALA A 225 -2.25 2.01 -3.59
CA ALA A 225 -1.24 1.15 -4.19
C ALA A 225 -1.79 -0.23 -4.62
N PRO A 226 -2.53 -0.98 -3.77
CA PRO A 226 -3.15 -2.23 -4.19
C PRO A 226 -4.23 -2.03 -5.25
N LEU A 227 -5.11 -1.04 -5.11
CA LEU A 227 -6.15 -0.77 -6.10
C LEU A 227 -5.56 -0.59 -7.50
N LEU A 228 -4.50 0.19 -7.60
CA LEU A 228 -3.86 0.53 -8.88
C LEU A 228 -2.83 -0.53 -9.34
N GLY A 229 -2.46 -1.49 -8.48
CA GLY A 229 -1.42 -2.47 -8.79
C GLY A 229 -0.02 -1.84 -8.91
N LEU A 230 0.20 -0.70 -8.27
CA LEU A 230 1.44 0.07 -8.31
C LEU A 230 2.38 -0.31 -7.16
N PRO A 231 3.69 -0.08 -7.29
CA PRO A 231 4.63 -0.23 -6.19
C PRO A 231 4.39 0.84 -5.12
N GLY A 232 4.62 0.44 -3.86
CA GLY A 232 4.57 1.33 -2.72
C GLY A 232 5.61 0.94 -1.68
N LEU A 233 6.42 1.89 -1.23
CA LEU A 233 7.42 1.70 -0.18
C LEU A 233 7.00 2.44 1.07
N ALA A 234 6.78 1.72 2.16
CA ALA A 234 6.55 2.31 3.47
C ALA A 234 7.89 2.54 4.19
N VAL A 235 8.11 3.78 4.63
CA VAL A 235 9.31 4.20 5.37
C VAL A 235 8.90 4.92 6.65
N PRO A 236 9.50 4.60 7.82
CA PRO A 236 9.27 5.34 9.05
C PRO A 236 9.76 6.80 8.93
N VAL A 237 8.93 7.75 9.34
CA VAL A 237 9.27 9.18 9.40
C VAL A 237 8.66 9.76 10.66
N GLY A 238 9.49 10.31 11.54
CA GLY A 238 9.04 10.94 12.77
C GLY A 238 8.35 10.01 13.77
N SER A 239 7.69 10.61 14.75
CA SER A 239 6.92 9.91 15.79
C SER A 239 5.93 10.83 16.48
N HIS A 240 4.91 10.25 17.10
CA HIS A 240 3.98 10.91 18.02
C HIS A 240 4.02 10.17 19.36
N GLY A 241 4.69 10.75 20.35
CA GLY A 241 5.02 10.07 21.60
C GLY A 241 5.86 8.81 21.34
N LYS A 242 5.37 7.64 21.78
CA LYS A 242 6.02 6.34 21.55
C LYS A 242 5.63 5.69 20.23
N LEU A 243 4.63 6.22 19.52
CA LEU A 243 4.15 5.67 18.25
C LEU A 243 4.96 6.25 17.09
N ARG A 244 5.38 5.38 16.18
CA ARG A 244 6.03 5.81 14.95
C ARG A 244 5.00 6.21 13.91
N THR A 245 5.25 7.33 13.25
CA THR A 245 4.59 7.74 12.00
C THR A 245 5.37 7.21 10.80
N GLY A 246 4.81 7.26 9.63
CA GLY A 246 5.48 6.79 8.42
C GLY A 246 4.77 7.23 7.16
N VAL A 247 5.50 7.18 6.08
CA VAL A 247 5.01 7.54 4.75
C VAL A 247 5.02 6.35 3.80
N GLN A 248 4.14 6.36 2.82
CA GLN A 248 4.13 5.46 1.67
C GLN A 248 4.54 6.25 0.43
N ILE A 249 5.58 5.79 -0.25
CA ILE A 249 6.10 6.34 -1.50
C ILE A 249 5.59 5.46 -2.63
N MET A 250 4.83 6.02 -3.56
CA MET A 250 4.32 5.32 -4.73
C MET A 250 4.96 5.84 -6.01
N ALA A 251 5.09 4.97 -7.00
CA ALA A 251 5.59 5.29 -8.33
C ALA A 251 4.79 4.55 -9.41
N MET A 252 5.11 4.83 -10.66
CA MET A 252 4.54 4.12 -11.80
C MET A 252 4.89 2.62 -11.74
N ARG A 253 4.09 1.81 -12.43
CA ARG A 253 4.32 0.37 -12.53
C ARG A 253 5.77 0.03 -12.92
N ASN A 254 6.37 -0.94 -12.24
CA ASN A 254 7.76 -1.39 -12.41
C ASN A 254 8.82 -0.31 -12.11
N ARG A 255 8.47 0.70 -11.30
CA ARG A 255 9.38 1.75 -10.84
C ARG A 255 9.62 1.66 -9.33
N GLU A 256 9.80 0.45 -8.83
CA GLU A 256 10.27 0.20 -7.46
C GLU A 256 11.61 0.88 -7.19
N ASP A 257 12.45 1.00 -8.22
CA ASP A 257 13.73 1.71 -8.18
C ASP A 257 13.56 3.15 -7.66
N LEU A 258 12.60 3.91 -8.18
CA LEU A 258 12.35 5.29 -7.74
C LEU A 258 11.83 5.36 -6.30
N CYS A 259 10.95 4.41 -5.90
CA CYS A 259 10.49 4.34 -4.52
C CYS A 259 11.65 4.06 -3.56
N LEU A 260 12.54 3.13 -3.92
CA LEU A 260 13.70 2.75 -3.12
C LEU A 260 14.72 3.89 -3.03
N ASP A 261 15.03 4.56 -4.14
CA ASP A 261 15.96 5.69 -4.15
C ASP A 261 15.47 6.84 -3.25
N ALA A 262 14.18 7.21 -3.36
CA ALA A 262 13.58 8.23 -2.49
C ALA A 262 13.51 7.75 -1.02
N GLY A 263 13.23 6.47 -0.81
CA GLY A 263 13.22 5.87 0.52
C GLY A 263 14.58 5.89 1.20
N GLU A 264 15.67 5.63 0.46
CA GLU A 264 17.04 5.70 0.98
C GLU A 264 17.41 7.13 1.42
N VAL A 265 16.98 8.15 0.68
CA VAL A 265 17.15 9.56 1.05
C VAL A 265 16.43 9.88 2.37
N ILE A 266 15.17 9.46 2.49
CA ILE A 266 14.38 9.68 3.69
C ILE A 266 14.97 8.92 4.89
N GLU A 267 15.31 7.64 4.71
CA GLU A 267 15.92 6.82 5.76
C GLU A 267 17.26 7.37 6.24
N ALA A 268 18.09 7.87 5.34
CA ALA A 268 19.37 8.50 5.69
C ALA A 268 19.17 9.75 6.58
N ALA A 269 18.14 10.53 6.33
CA ALA A 269 17.82 11.73 7.12
C ALA A 269 17.17 11.40 8.48
N GLU A 270 16.29 10.40 8.54
CA GLU A 270 15.56 9.97 9.77
C GLU A 270 16.41 9.05 10.67
N GLY A 271 17.40 8.38 10.09
CA GLY A 271 18.14 7.30 10.75
C GLY A 271 17.40 5.96 10.79
N VAL A 272 18.15 4.88 10.92
CA VAL A 272 17.58 3.53 11.01
C VAL A 272 16.97 3.28 12.38
N VAL A 273 15.69 2.92 12.40
CA VAL A 273 14.98 2.58 13.63
C VAL A 273 15.51 1.26 14.20
N LYS A 274 16.14 1.32 15.36
CA LYS A 274 16.59 0.11 16.07
C LYS A 274 15.38 -0.65 16.66
N PRO A 275 15.41 -1.99 16.68
CA PRO A 275 14.41 -2.78 17.38
C PRO A 275 14.42 -2.44 18.87
N ILE A 276 13.27 -2.55 19.52
CA ILE A 276 13.19 -2.50 20.97
C ILE A 276 13.78 -3.82 21.47
N ASP A 277 14.84 -3.76 22.28
CA ASP A 277 15.36 -4.95 22.92
C ASP A 277 14.31 -5.54 23.86
N PRO A 278 14.14 -6.88 23.90
CA PRO A 278 13.22 -7.50 24.84
C PRO A 278 13.62 -7.15 26.25
N VAL A 279 12.72 -6.53 26.99
CA VAL A 279 12.90 -6.33 28.43
C VAL A 279 12.85 -7.71 29.06
N LYS A 280 13.96 -8.15 29.72
CA LYS A 280 13.91 -9.36 30.53
C LYS A 280 12.85 -9.15 31.61
N ALA A 281 11.82 -10.01 31.60
CA ALA A 281 10.80 -10.04 32.65
C ALA A 281 11.41 -10.42 33.98
#